data_20f68bcd1174bac83fa9b5deb335f944
#
_entry.id   20f68bcd1174bac83fa9b5deb335f944
#
_cell.length_a   1.000
_cell.length_b   1.000
_cell.length_c   1.000
_cell.angle_alpha   90.00
_cell.angle_beta   90.00
_cell.angle_gamma   90.00
#
_symmetry.space_group_name_H-M   'P 1'
#
loop_
_entity.id
_entity.type
_entity.pdbx_description
1 polymer ?
#
loop_
_entity_poly.entity_id
_entity_poly.type
_entity_poly.pdbx_seq_one_letter_code
_entity_poly.pdbx_strand_id
1 'polypeptide(L)'
;MEICESVITSVFVVLLLFTFVARPVTVDGRSMVPTLNDKDKLIMSTFLYTPKAGDIVIIENEHSYVYEAGTTNIVEGGSLDKRLIKRVIAVGGQTIDINFESGEVSVDGEVLRENY
;
A
#
# COMPACT_ATOMS: atom_id res chain seq x y z
N MET A 1 7.83 -2.26 -44.15
CA MET A 1 8.82 -1.90 -43.18
C MET A 1 8.52 -2.50 -41.84
N GLU A 2 8.71 -3.79 -41.81
CA GLU A 2 8.34 -4.60 -40.66
C GLU A 2 9.11 -4.26 -39.38
N ILE A 3 10.37 -3.86 -39.52
CA ILE A 3 11.22 -3.53 -38.35
C ILE A 3 10.76 -2.25 -37.69
N CYS A 4 10.44 -1.21 -38.43
CA CYS A 4 9.94 0.05 -37.89
C CYS A 4 8.59 -0.11 -37.20
N GLU A 5 7.71 -0.89 -37.80
CA GLU A 5 6.39 -1.20 -37.22
C GLU A 5 6.53 -1.97 -35.91
N SER A 6 7.43 -2.96 -35.86
CA SER A 6 7.69 -3.74 -34.66
C SER A 6 8.24 -2.86 -33.53
N VAL A 7 9.15 -1.96 -33.81
CA VAL A 7 9.72 -1.03 -32.83
C VAL A 7 8.66 -0.09 -32.30
N ILE A 8 7.87 0.52 -33.18
CA ILE A 8 6.79 1.45 -32.80
C ILE A 8 5.74 0.72 -31.96
N THR A 9 5.32 -0.47 -32.37
CA THR A 9 4.35 -1.28 -31.64
C THR A 9 4.87 -1.65 -30.25
N SER A 10 6.14 -2.06 -30.14
CA SER A 10 6.77 -2.40 -28.86
C SER A 10 6.82 -1.21 -27.91
N VAL A 11 7.20 -0.04 -28.40
CA VAL A 11 7.23 1.19 -27.60
C VAL A 11 5.83 1.56 -27.14
N PHE A 12 4.84 1.46 -28.01
CA PHE A 12 3.46 1.76 -27.69
C PHE A 12 2.91 0.83 -26.60
N VAL A 13 3.17 -0.46 -26.70
CA VAL A 13 2.75 -1.46 -25.71
C VAL A 13 3.40 -1.17 -24.33
N VAL A 14 4.69 -0.86 -24.30
CA VAL A 14 5.39 -0.51 -23.06
C VAL A 14 4.79 0.74 -22.43
N LEU A 15 4.53 1.78 -23.21
CA LEU A 15 3.90 3.00 -22.72
C LEU A 15 2.50 2.75 -22.16
N LEU A 16 1.70 1.90 -22.81
CA LEU A 16 0.38 1.52 -22.28
C LEU A 16 0.49 0.78 -20.95
N LEU A 17 1.44 -0.15 -20.83
CA LEU A 17 1.66 -0.88 -19.58
C LEU A 17 2.03 0.07 -18.45
N PHE A 18 2.95 1.01 -18.69
CA PHE A 18 3.33 1.98 -17.66
C PHE A 18 2.20 2.97 -17.33
N THR A 19 1.33 3.27 -18.28
CA THR A 19 0.23 4.19 -18.05
C THR A 19 -0.92 3.54 -17.27
N PHE A 20 -1.28 2.30 -17.58
CA PHE A 20 -2.48 1.64 -17.03
C PHE A 20 -2.20 0.59 -15.98
N VAL A 21 -1.02 -0.03 -15.99
CA VAL A 21 -0.68 -1.17 -15.13
C VAL A 21 0.33 -0.81 -14.06
N ALA A 22 1.33 -0.03 -14.39
CA ALA A 22 2.41 0.30 -13.48
C ALA A 22 2.61 1.82 -13.41
N ARG A 23 2.78 2.33 -12.19
CA ARG A 23 3.04 3.75 -11.94
C ARG A 23 4.18 3.91 -10.96
N PRO A 24 5.12 4.84 -11.20
CA PRO A 24 6.15 5.13 -10.21
C PRO A 24 5.56 5.88 -9.02
N VAL A 25 5.99 5.51 -7.84
CA VAL A 25 5.61 6.18 -6.58
C VAL A 25 6.84 6.37 -5.71
N THR A 26 6.82 7.40 -4.86
CA THR A 26 7.90 7.68 -3.92
C THR A 26 7.38 7.50 -2.51
N VAL A 27 8.16 6.79 -1.68
CA VAL A 27 7.83 6.61 -0.26
C VAL A 27 8.05 7.92 0.48
N ASP A 28 7.06 8.35 1.25
CA ASP A 28 7.14 9.52 2.11
C ASP A 28 6.87 9.10 3.55
N GLY A 29 7.88 9.22 4.40
CA GLY A 29 7.82 8.84 5.80
C GLY A 29 8.56 7.54 6.12
N ARG A 30 8.51 7.16 7.39
CA ARG A 30 9.29 6.04 7.95
C ARG A 30 8.44 4.88 8.47
N SER A 31 7.15 4.88 8.25
CA SER A 31 6.25 3.86 8.80
C SER A 31 6.53 2.44 8.27
N MET A 32 7.27 2.32 7.16
CA MET A 32 7.62 1.04 6.55
C MET A 32 9.09 0.64 6.74
N VAL A 33 9.84 1.36 7.57
CA VAL A 33 11.22 1.01 7.93
C VAL A 33 11.22 -0.33 8.70
N PRO A 34 12.14 -1.26 8.47
CA PRO A 34 13.30 -1.18 7.58
C PRO A 34 13.06 -1.59 6.12
N THR A 35 11.88 -2.11 5.80
CA THR A 35 11.57 -2.63 4.46
C THR A 35 11.63 -1.52 3.42
N LEU A 36 11.00 -0.39 3.69
CA LEU A 36 11.00 0.77 2.82
C LEU A 36 11.45 1.99 3.62
N ASN A 37 12.37 2.75 3.06
CA ASN A 37 12.88 3.96 3.66
C ASN A 37 12.23 5.19 3.03
N ASP A 38 12.30 6.32 3.76
CA ASP A 38 11.84 7.60 3.25
C ASP A 38 12.56 7.95 1.95
N LYS A 39 11.80 8.43 0.98
CA LYS A 39 12.27 8.79 -0.38
C LYS A 39 12.62 7.62 -1.29
N ASP A 40 12.37 6.37 -0.90
CA ASP A 40 12.52 5.24 -1.82
C ASP A 40 11.55 5.36 -2.98
N LYS A 41 12.01 4.98 -4.17
CA LYS A 41 11.19 4.99 -5.37
C LYS A 41 10.72 3.59 -5.68
N LEU A 42 9.42 3.45 -5.92
CA LEU A 42 8.76 2.17 -6.16
C LEU A 42 7.95 2.23 -7.44
N ILE A 43 7.65 1.05 -7.97
CA ILE A 43 6.70 0.90 -9.08
C ILE A 43 5.45 0.22 -8.54
N MET A 44 4.31 0.90 -8.65
CA MET A 44 3.00 0.39 -8.24
C MET A 44 2.34 -0.33 -9.41
N SER A 45 1.93 -1.57 -9.20
CA SER A 45 1.13 -2.31 -10.17
C SER A 45 -0.34 -2.31 -9.74
N THR A 46 -1.23 -2.01 -10.67
CA THR A 46 -2.68 -1.95 -10.41
C THR A 46 -3.46 -3.07 -11.11
N PHE A 47 -2.78 -3.99 -11.80
CA PHE A 47 -3.43 -4.99 -12.65
C PHE A 47 -3.64 -6.32 -11.93
N LEU A 48 -4.89 -6.81 -11.95
CA LEU A 48 -5.31 -8.13 -11.45
C LEU A 48 -4.71 -8.50 -10.08
N TYR A 49 -4.84 -7.58 -9.12
CA TYR A 49 -4.24 -7.77 -7.82
C TYR A 49 -5.27 -8.18 -6.77
N THR A 50 -4.99 -9.28 -6.07
CA THR A 50 -5.72 -9.71 -4.88
C THR A 50 -4.78 -9.65 -3.68
N PRO A 51 -5.09 -8.85 -2.65
CA PRO A 51 -4.22 -8.72 -1.48
C PRO A 51 -4.04 -10.03 -0.71
N LYS A 52 -2.82 -10.27 -0.26
CA LYS A 52 -2.46 -11.39 0.62
C LYS A 52 -1.74 -10.86 1.83
N ALA A 53 -1.80 -11.60 2.95
CA ALA A 53 -1.05 -11.24 4.14
C ALA A 53 0.44 -11.16 3.84
N GLY A 54 1.09 -10.12 4.33
CA GLY A 54 2.50 -9.82 4.08
C GLY A 54 2.76 -8.93 2.87
N ASP A 55 1.78 -8.73 2.00
CA ASP A 55 1.93 -7.87 0.83
C ASP A 55 1.97 -6.40 1.22
N ILE A 56 2.73 -5.63 0.45
CA ILE A 56 2.77 -4.18 0.59
C ILE A 56 1.80 -3.57 -0.41
N VAL A 57 0.86 -2.78 0.08
CA VAL A 57 -0.20 -2.18 -0.73
C VAL A 57 -0.22 -0.67 -0.58
N ILE A 58 -0.76 -0.01 -1.60
CA ILE A 58 -0.99 1.44 -1.59
C ILE A 58 -2.49 1.66 -1.43
N ILE A 59 -2.87 2.42 -0.41
CA ILE A 59 -4.25 2.66 -0.03
C ILE A 59 -4.63 4.09 -0.35
N GLU A 60 -5.74 4.25 -1.06
CA GLU A 60 -6.41 5.53 -1.22
C GLU A 60 -7.54 5.61 -0.18
N ASN A 61 -7.58 6.71 0.55
CA ASN A 61 -8.51 6.89 1.65
C ASN A 61 -9.52 7.99 1.31
N GLU A 62 -10.75 7.62 1.04
CA GLU A 62 -11.82 8.58 0.72
C GLU A 62 -12.41 9.24 1.97
N HIS A 63 -12.46 8.49 3.08
CA HIS A 63 -12.95 8.96 4.36
C HIS A 63 -11.96 8.58 5.45
N SER A 64 -11.59 9.52 6.28
CA SER A 64 -10.70 9.28 7.41
C SER A 64 -11.29 9.83 8.69
N TYR A 65 -11.02 9.13 9.79
CA TYR A 65 -11.33 9.61 11.13
C TYR A 65 -10.03 10.10 11.75
N VAL A 66 -10.00 11.37 12.11
CA VAL A 66 -8.83 12.01 12.70
C VAL A 66 -9.22 12.73 13.97
N TYR A 67 -8.25 12.96 14.85
CA TYR A 67 -8.48 13.80 16.00
C TYR A 67 -8.62 15.25 15.55
N GLU A 68 -9.65 15.91 16.11
CA GLU A 68 -9.78 17.35 15.94
C GLU A 68 -8.55 18.05 16.54
N ALA A 69 -8.02 19.04 15.84
CA ALA A 69 -6.80 19.73 16.25
C ALA A 69 -6.90 20.28 17.68
N GLY A 70 -5.98 19.87 18.55
CA GLY A 70 -5.91 20.30 19.93
C GLY A 70 -6.91 19.63 20.87
N THR A 71 -7.65 18.62 20.40
CA THR A 71 -8.63 17.88 21.21
C THR A 71 -8.44 16.37 21.07
N THR A 72 -9.14 15.60 21.91
CA THR A 72 -9.22 14.16 21.82
C THR A 72 -10.47 13.68 21.08
N ASN A 73 -11.28 14.59 20.54
CA ASN A 73 -12.47 14.25 19.80
C ASN A 73 -12.11 13.71 18.41
N ILE A 74 -12.77 12.63 18.02
CA ILE A 74 -12.59 12.02 16.69
C ILE A 74 -13.63 12.62 15.77
N VAL A 75 -13.18 13.18 14.65
CA VAL A 75 -14.05 13.74 13.62
C VAL A 75 -13.85 12.99 12.31
N GLU A 76 -14.92 12.86 11.53
CA GLU A 76 -14.83 12.33 10.20
C GLU A 76 -14.26 13.41 9.28
N GLY A 77 -13.05 13.15 8.76
CA GLY A 77 -12.44 14.00 7.74
C GLY A 77 -12.85 13.56 6.34
N GLY A 78 -12.56 14.38 5.35
CA GLY A 78 -12.65 14.00 3.96
C GLY A 78 -11.53 13.03 3.57
N SER A 79 -11.30 12.86 2.27
CA SER A 79 -10.19 12.06 1.80
C SER A 79 -8.87 12.63 2.29
N LEU A 80 -7.95 11.75 2.68
CA LEU A 80 -6.57 12.15 2.90
C LEU A 80 -5.95 12.52 1.55
N ASP A 81 -5.24 13.64 1.49
CA ASP A 81 -4.56 14.08 0.27
C ASP A 81 -3.39 13.18 -0.11
N LYS A 82 -3.09 12.18 0.71
CA LYS A 82 -1.96 11.29 0.53
C LYS A 82 -2.42 9.85 0.39
N ARG A 83 -1.80 9.14 -0.55
CA ARG A 83 -1.87 7.70 -0.60
C ARG A 83 -1.01 7.12 0.51
N LEU A 84 -1.50 6.08 1.17
CA LEU A 84 -0.77 5.40 2.23
C LEU A 84 -0.15 4.12 1.67
N ILE A 85 1.11 3.86 2.04
CA ILE A 85 1.77 2.59 1.74
C ILE A 85 1.91 1.81 3.04
N LYS A 86 1.32 0.62 3.09
CA LYS A 86 1.27 -0.20 4.30
C LYS A 86 1.36 -1.68 3.93
N ARG A 87 1.68 -2.50 4.94
CA ARG A 87 1.72 -3.96 4.79
C ARG A 87 0.43 -4.57 5.27
N VAL A 88 -0.09 -5.53 4.52
CA VAL A 88 -1.29 -6.29 4.88
C VAL A 88 -0.91 -7.31 5.95
N ILE A 89 -1.62 -7.31 7.08
CA ILE A 89 -1.42 -8.29 8.16
C ILE A 89 -2.53 -9.33 8.20
N ALA A 90 -3.71 -9.02 7.69
CA ALA A 90 -4.83 -9.94 7.64
C ALA A 90 -5.72 -9.61 6.45
N VAL A 91 -6.42 -10.60 5.95
CA VAL A 91 -7.37 -10.47 4.83
C VAL A 91 -8.78 -10.83 5.27
N GLY A 92 -9.75 -10.66 4.38
CA GLY A 92 -11.16 -11.00 4.68
C GLY A 92 -11.30 -12.45 5.15
N GLY A 93 -12.16 -12.65 6.14
CA GLY A 93 -12.40 -13.96 6.76
C GLY A 93 -11.48 -14.32 7.91
N GLN A 94 -10.45 -13.52 8.17
CA GLN A 94 -9.53 -13.72 9.29
C GLN A 94 -9.93 -12.89 10.51
N THR A 95 -9.57 -13.37 11.69
CA THR A 95 -9.80 -12.66 12.96
C THR A 95 -8.47 -12.13 13.47
N ILE A 96 -8.43 -10.83 13.78
CA ILE A 96 -7.27 -10.16 14.36
C ILE A 96 -7.53 -9.92 15.84
N ASP A 97 -6.54 -10.29 16.67
CA ASP A 97 -6.54 -10.00 18.10
C ASP A 97 -5.27 -9.24 18.44
N ILE A 98 -5.41 -8.08 19.07
CA ILE A 98 -4.30 -7.23 19.47
C ILE A 98 -4.26 -7.14 20.99
N ASN A 99 -3.15 -7.59 21.58
CA ASN A 99 -2.90 -7.45 22.99
C ASN A 99 -2.14 -6.16 23.24
N PHE A 100 -2.80 -5.14 23.74
CA PHE A 100 -2.19 -3.82 23.96
C PHE A 100 -1.18 -3.81 25.12
N GLU A 101 -1.25 -4.78 26.03
CA GLU A 101 -0.31 -4.86 27.13
C GLU A 101 1.04 -5.44 26.68
N SER A 102 1.03 -6.51 25.92
CA SER A 102 2.24 -7.17 25.42
C SER A 102 2.69 -6.67 24.05
N GLY A 103 1.81 -6.00 23.31
CA GLY A 103 2.07 -5.58 21.95
C GLY A 103 1.96 -6.70 20.91
N GLU A 104 1.48 -7.88 21.29
CA GLU A 104 1.32 -9.00 20.37
C GLU A 104 0.09 -8.83 19.48
N VAL A 105 0.24 -9.18 18.20
CA VAL A 105 -0.83 -9.23 17.22
C VAL A 105 -0.98 -10.68 16.77
N SER A 106 -2.19 -11.22 16.88
CA SER A 106 -2.51 -12.57 16.44
C SER A 106 -3.51 -12.52 15.29
N VAL A 107 -3.32 -13.37 14.31
CA VAL A 107 -4.25 -13.57 13.20
C VAL A 107 -4.70 -15.02 13.22
N ASP A 108 -6.02 -15.25 13.34
CA ASP A 108 -6.61 -16.57 13.49
C ASP A 108 -5.97 -17.40 14.60
N GLY A 109 -5.59 -16.75 15.71
CA GLY A 109 -4.98 -17.39 16.87
C GLY A 109 -3.47 -17.58 16.79
N GLU A 110 -2.84 -17.26 15.68
CA GLU A 110 -1.38 -17.34 15.53
C GLU A 110 -0.74 -15.96 15.74
N VAL A 111 0.22 -15.90 16.65
CA VAL A 111 0.97 -14.67 16.92
C VAL A 111 1.86 -14.35 15.72
N LEU A 112 1.76 -13.10 15.21
CA LEU A 112 2.62 -12.65 14.14
C LEU A 112 4.04 -12.44 14.64
N ARG A 113 4.99 -13.01 13.91
CA ARG A 113 6.42 -12.80 14.13
C ARG A 113 6.95 -12.01 12.95
N GLU A 114 7.17 -10.74 13.19
CA GLU A 114 7.60 -9.81 12.15
C GLU A 114 9.09 -9.51 12.32
N ASN A 115 9.84 -9.68 11.23
CA ASN A 115 11.27 -9.39 11.17
C ASN A 115 11.57 -7.96 10.69
N TYR A 116 10.53 -7.16 10.56
CA TYR A 116 10.60 -5.82 10.00
C TYR A 116 10.02 -4.77 10.93
#